data_dec66fc4c8075fd68409842bf0a472cf
#
_entry.id   dec66fc4c8075fd68409842bf0a472cf
#
_cell.length_a   1.000
_cell.length_b   1.000
_cell.length_c   1.000
_cell.angle_alpha   90.00
_cell.angle_beta   90.00
_cell.angle_gamma   90.00
#
_symmetry.space_group_name_H-M   'P 1'
#
loop_
_entity.id
_entity.type
_entity.pdbx_description
1 polymer ?
#
loop_
_entity_poly.entity_id
_entity_poly.type
_entity_poly.pdbx_seq_one_letter_code
_entity_poly.pdbx_strand_id
1 'polypeptide(L)'
;REPKLGHYRMVVGILMLLFIGFNRLWHFVYIRLDAMVCGFFQLPRLPAASTFWRYVDSLSINQAKSILKVSSVLRERAWQLCGLKYRRIHLSIDTTAETVYGNQQGGRVGYNTSHRGKKAYRPVLCFVDETREYLLGKLRKGDVLDGEESAAFISQIKGHLPGCVKKVVLRADGEFFSWESVLAATKAGFHFIIANKRAKPPFDPGSWYQPRRRNPIQ
;
A
#
# COMPACT_ATOMS: atom_id res chain seq x y z
N ARG A 1 10.48 -17.45 17.91
CA ARG A 1 11.71 -18.26 17.75
C ARG A 1 12.39 -17.86 16.46
N GLU A 2 13.67 -17.56 16.50
CA GLU A 2 14.42 -17.16 15.31
C GLU A 2 14.48 -18.32 14.30
N PRO A 3 14.22 -18.08 13.00
CA PRO A 3 14.33 -19.11 11.98
C PRO A 3 15.80 -19.52 11.80
N LYS A 4 16.07 -20.80 11.55
CA LYS A 4 17.45 -21.33 11.36
C LYS A 4 18.28 -20.57 10.31
N LEU A 5 17.63 -19.97 9.31
CA LEU A 5 18.26 -19.16 8.27
C LEU A 5 18.42 -17.69 8.63
N GLY A 6 17.89 -17.27 9.78
CA GLY A 6 17.75 -15.88 10.16
C GLY A 6 16.63 -15.13 9.42
N HIS A 7 16.07 -14.10 10.03
CA HIS A 7 14.99 -13.30 9.45
C HIS A 7 15.38 -12.66 8.11
N TYR A 8 16.61 -12.15 8.02
CA TYR A 8 17.11 -11.50 6.80
C TYR A 8 16.98 -12.40 5.57
N ARG A 9 17.53 -13.62 5.61
CA ARG A 9 17.48 -14.55 4.47
C ARG A 9 16.05 -14.98 4.12
N MET A 10 15.18 -15.13 5.12
CA MET A 10 13.77 -15.47 4.89
C MET A 10 13.04 -14.34 4.15
N VAL A 11 13.20 -13.09 4.60
CA VAL A 11 12.58 -11.93 3.95
C VAL A 11 13.15 -11.72 2.56
N VAL A 12 14.46 -11.70 2.39
CA VAL A 12 15.11 -11.51 1.08
C VAL A 12 14.74 -12.63 0.11
N GLY A 13 14.59 -13.87 0.58
CA GLY A 13 14.10 -14.99 -0.25
C GLY A 13 12.70 -14.73 -0.80
N ILE A 14 11.78 -14.24 0.02
CA ILE A 14 10.43 -13.89 -0.42
C ILE A 14 10.47 -12.72 -1.41
N LEU A 15 11.27 -11.68 -1.13
CA LEU A 15 11.42 -10.54 -2.04
C LEU A 15 12.00 -10.96 -3.39
N MET A 16 12.99 -11.85 -3.39
CA MET A 16 13.57 -12.41 -4.62
C MET A 16 12.55 -13.22 -5.42
N LEU A 17 11.73 -14.04 -4.75
CA LEU A 17 10.62 -14.75 -5.39
C LEU A 17 9.68 -13.79 -6.13
N LEU A 18 9.28 -12.71 -5.46
CA LEU A 18 8.40 -11.68 -6.02
C LEU A 18 9.10 -10.91 -7.16
N PHE A 19 10.38 -10.58 -7.00
CA PHE A 19 11.17 -9.88 -8.01
C PHE A 19 11.31 -10.66 -9.32
N ILE A 20 11.45 -11.99 -9.23
CA ILE A 20 11.48 -12.89 -10.40
C ILE A 20 10.10 -12.98 -11.08
N GLY A 21 9.03 -12.48 -10.44
CA GLY A 21 7.68 -12.48 -11.00
C GLY A 21 6.75 -13.57 -10.43
N PHE A 22 7.20 -14.33 -9.47
CA PHE A 22 6.37 -15.33 -8.80
C PHE A 22 5.57 -14.71 -7.66
N ASN A 23 4.28 -14.93 -7.64
CA ASN A 23 3.36 -14.34 -6.66
C ASN A 23 2.80 -15.31 -5.60
N ARG A 24 3.32 -16.53 -5.55
CA ARG A 24 2.87 -17.56 -4.60
C ARG A 24 4.06 -18.27 -3.96
N LEU A 25 4.00 -18.51 -2.66
CA LEU A 25 5.09 -19.16 -1.92
C LEU A 25 5.42 -20.57 -2.44
N TRP A 26 4.44 -21.31 -2.95
CA TRP A 26 4.73 -22.64 -3.49
C TRP A 26 5.61 -22.59 -4.74
N HIS A 27 5.70 -21.47 -5.44
CA HIS A 27 6.60 -21.29 -6.58
C HIS A 27 8.10 -21.39 -6.20
N PHE A 28 8.44 -21.39 -4.91
CA PHE A 28 9.80 -21.72 -4.50
C PHE A 28 10.30 -23.04 -5.05
N VAL A 29 9.42 -23.97 -5.40
CA VAL A 29 9.80 -25.23 -6.04
C VAL A 29 10.60 -25.01 -7.31
N TYR A 30 10.31 -23.98 -8.08
CA TYR A 30 10.95 -23.69 -9.37
C TYR A 30 12.34 -23.08 -9.23
N ILE A 31 12.59 -22.33 -8.15
CA ILE A 31 13.89 -21.65 -7.93
C ILE A 31 14.73 -22.29 -6.82
N ARG A 32 14.23 -23.38 -6.23
CA ARG A 32 14.85 -23.99 -5.08
C ARG A 32 16.27 -24.51 -5.31
N LEU A 33 16.57 -24.95 -6.52
CA LEU A 33 17.87 -25.50 -6.96
C LEU A 33 18.54 -24.60 -8.00
N ASP A 34 18.00 -23.43 -8.27
CA ASP A 34 18.60 -22.48 -9.20
C ASP A 34 19.97 -22.05 -8.68
N ALA A 35 21.02 -22.25 -9.50
CA ALA A 35 22.40 -22.04 -9.09
C ALA A 35 22.70 -20.58 -8.73
N MET A 36 22.09 -19.61 -9.45
CA MET A 36 22.30 -18.18 -9.19
C MET A 36 21.64 -17.77 -7.88
N VAL A 37 20.39 -18.21 -7.65
CA VAL A 37 19.64 -17.92 -6.42
C VAL A 37 20.33 -18.61 -5.23
N CYS A 38 20.71 -19.87 -5.35
CA CYS A 38 21.42 -20.60 -4.30
C CYS A 38 22.78 -19.95 -3.99
N GLY A 39 23.53 -19.53 -5.00
CA GLY A 39 24.79 -18.82 -4.86
C GLY A 39 24.66 -17.49 -4.13
N PHE A 40 23.61 -16.70 -4.45
CA PHE A 40 23.31 -15.45 -3.75
C PHE A 40 23.11 -15.67 -2.24
N PHE A 41 22.43 -16.76 -1.85
CA PHE A 41 22.19 -17.08 -0.44
C PHE A 41 23.32 -17.88 0.20
N GLN A 42 24.33 -18.29 -0.55
CA GLN A 42 25.40 -19.19 -0.12
C GLN A 42 24.84 -20.49 0.49
N LEU A 43 23.87 -21.07 -0.18
CA LEU A 43 23.19 -22.30 0.21
C LEU A 43 23.25 -23.32 -0.92
N PRO A 44 23.40 -24.62 -0.61
CA PRO A 44 23.34 -25.67 -1.63
C PRO A 44 21.94 -25.79 -2.26
N ARG A 45 20.93 -25.37 -1.54
CA ARG A 45 19.53 -25.31 -1.97
C ARG A 45 18.72 -24.36 -1.08
N LEU A 46 17.71 -23.73 -1.63
CA LEU A 46 16.76 -22.97 -0.81
C LEU A 46 15.88 -23.89 0.05
N PRO A 47 15.34 -23.40 1.16
CA PRO A 47 14.33 -24.10 1.95
C PRO A 47 13.12 -24.50 1.12
N ALA A 48 12.37 -25.47 1.59
CA ALA A 48 11.09 -25.82 0.98
C ALA A 48 10.07 -24.68 1.14
N ALA A 49 9.12 -24.58 0.21
CA ALA A 49 8.02 -23.61 0.25
C ALA A 49 7.27 -23.61 1.60
N SER A 50 7.09 -24.80 2.20
CA SER A 50 6.48 -24.96 3.51
C SER A 50 7.25 -24.26 4.65
N THR A 51 8.58 -24.09 4.51
CA THR A 51 9.40 -23.35 5.48
C THR A 51 9.12 -21.86 5.40
N PHE A 52 9.03 -21.31 4.19
CA PHE A 52 8.65 -19.92 3.97
C PHE A 52 7.21 -19.65 4.43
N TRP A 53 6.29 -20.58 4.17
CA TRP A 53 4.92 -20.47 4.62
C TRP A 53 4.83 -20.40 6.15
N ARG A 54 5.48 -21.34 6.86
CA ARG A 54 5.54 -21.33 8.34
C ARG A 54 6.20 -20.07 8.89
N TYR A 55 7.19 -19.54 8.18
CA TYR A 55 7.82 -18.29 8.56
C TYR A 55 6.82 -17.11 8.49
N VAL A 56 6.13 -16.96 7.36
CA VAL A 56 5.12 -15.89 7.20
C VAL A 56 3.99 -16.04 8.23
N ASP A 57 3.51 -17.26 8.44
CA ASP A 57 2.46 -17.58 9.41
C ASP A 57 2.88 -17.27 10.87
N SER A 58 4.17 -17.37 11.17
CA SER A 58 4.72 -17.06 12.51
C SER A 58 4.91 -15.57 12.79
N LEU A 59 4.77 -14.70 11.76
CA LEU A 59 4.98 -13.27 11.94
C LEU A 59 3.83 -12.63 12.71
N SER A 60 4.17 -11.88 13.74
CA SER A 60 3.21 -11.08 14.50
C SER A 60 2.86 -9.77 13.76
N ILE A 61 1.74 -9.16 14.16
CA ILE A 61 1.33 -7.83 13.66
C ILE A 61 2.42 -6.77 13.90
N ASN A 62 3.14 -6.86 15.02
CA ASN A 62 4.22 -5.90 15.30
C ASN A 62 5.40 -6.07 14.34
N GLN A 63 5.74 -7.31 13.96
CA GLN A 63 6.76 -7.56 12.94
C GLN A 63 6.33 -7.07 11.57
N ALA A 64 5.06 -7.27 11.18
CA ALA A 64 4.50 -6.71 9.95
C ALA A 64 4.58 -5.17 9.92
N LYS A 65 4.24 -4.50 11.03
CA LYS A 65 4.41 -3.05 11.18
C LYS A 65 5.87 -2.61 11.08
N SER A 66 6.80 -3.43 11.56
CA SER A 66 8.24 -3.15 11.43
C SER A 66 8.72 -3.19 9.99
N ILE A 67 8.15 -4.03 9.13
CA ILE A 67 8.44 -4.06 7.70
C ILE A 67 8.08 -2.71 7.03
N LEU A 68 6.96 -2.10 7.41
CA LEU A 68 6.60 -0.77 6.92
C LEU A 68 7.63 0.31 7.32
N LYS A 69 8.18 0.23 8.53
CA LYS A 69 9.25 1.15 8.96
C LYS A 69 10.52 0.94 8.14
N VAL A 70 10.91 -0.30 7.88
CA VAL A 70 12.04 -0.62 7.00
C VAL A 70 11.83 -0.08 5.61
N SER A 71 10.63 -0.25 5.03
CA SER A 71 10.26 0.33 3.73
C SER A 71 10.43 1.86 3.70
N SER A 72 10.03 2.55 4.77
CA SER A 72 10.20 4.01 4.87
C SER A 72 11.68 4.43 4.92
N VAL A 73 12.52 3.69 5.66
CA VAL A 73 13.97 3.94 5.72
C VAL A 73 14.63 3.68 4.36
N LEU A 74 14.25 2.60 3.68
CA LEU A 74 14.78 2.27 2.35
C LEU A 74 14.39 3.34 1.32
N ARG A 75 13.15 3.83 1.36
CA ARG A 75 12.68 4.93 0.50
C ARG A 75 13.48 6.20 0.74
N GLU A 76 13.66 6.61 1.99
CA GLU A 76 14.45 7.80 2.33
C GLU A 76 15.88 7.70 1.74
N ARG A 77 16.55 6.55 1.92
CA ARG A 77 17.88 6.30 1.36
C ARG A 77 17.88 6.30 -0.17
N ALA A 78 16.90 5.65 -0.80
CA ALA A 78 16.78 5.61 -2.25
C ALA A 78 16.60 7.02 -2.83
N TRP A 79 15.73 7.84 -2.23
CA TRP A 79 15.51 9.21 -2.65
C TRP A 79 16.79 10.06 -2.53
N GLN A 80 17.52 9.90 -1.42
CA GLN A 80 18.81 10.58 -1.22
C GLN A 80 19.84 10.17 -2.28
N LEU A 81 20.01 8.87 -2.54
CA LEU A 81 20.96 8.35 -3.53
C LEU A 81 20.60 8.76 -4.96
N CYS A 82 19.31 8.78 -5.29
CA CYS A 82 18.83 9.21 -6.61
C CYS A 82 18.73 10.75 -6.76
N GLY A 83 19.07 11.51 -5.72
CA GLY A 83 18.98 12.97 -5.74
C GLY A 83 17.55 13.51 -5.82
N LEU A 84 16.53 12.71 -5.46
CA LEU A 84 15.13 13.12 -5.48
C LEU A 84 14.85 14.11 -4.35
N LYS A 85 14.37 15.29 -4.69
CA LYS A 85 14.13 16.39 -3.74
C LYS A 85 12.72 16.99 -3.91
N TYR A 86 11.70 16.13 -4.05
CA TYR A 86 10.32 16.59 -4.17
C TYR A 86 9.85 17.25 -2.87
N ARG A 87 9.72 18.56 -2.88
CA ARG A 87 9.17 19.32 -1.74
C ARG A 87 7.64 19.26 -1.68
N ARG A 88 7.01 19.00 -2.81
CA ARG A 88 5.56 18.79 -2.96
C ARG A 88 5.35 17.47 -3.69
N ILE A 89 4.45 16.65 -3.16
CA ILE A 89 4.07 15.37 -3.77
C ILE A 89 2.54 15.24 -3.81
N HIS A 90 2.09 14.39 -4.73
CA HIS A 90 0.72 13.91 -4.81
C HIS A 90 0.65 12.48 -4.30
N LEU A 91 -0.34 12.21 -3.48
CA LEU A 91 -0.61 10.88 -2.98
C LEU A 91 -1.97 10.43 -3.49
N SER A 92 -2.01 9.26 -4.09
CA SER A 92 -3.26 8.61 -4.46
C SER A 92 -3.58 7.51 -3.45
N ILE A 93 -4.77 7.57 -2.84
CA ILE A 93 -5.32 6.49 -2.01
C ILE A 93 -6.50 5.86 -2.73
N ASP A 94 -6.54 4.53 -2.69
CA ASP A 94 -7.60 3.76 -3.30
C ASP A 94 -7.82 2.45 -2.55
N THR A 95 -8.99 1.85 -2.73
CA THR A 95 -9.31 0.49 -2.28
C THR A 95 -9.37 -0.44 -3.47
N THR A 96 -8.88 -1.65 -3.29
CA THR A 96 -9.03 -2.72 -4.30
C THR A 96 -9.75 -3.91 -3.70
N ALA A 97 -10.32 -4.78 -4.51
CA ALA A 97 -11.00 -5.99 -4.04
C ALA A 97 -10.19 -7.23 -4.43
N GLU A 98 -9.70 -7.96 -3.41
CA GLU A 98 -9.00 -9.22 -3.57
C GLU A 98 -9.94 -10.37 -3.24
N THR A 99 -10.45 -11.05 -4.27
CA THR A 99 -11.36 -12.18 -4.10
C THR A 99 -10.64 -13.34 -3.43
N VAL A 100 -11.26 -13.88 -2.39
CA VAL A 100 -10.74 -15.03 -1.66
C VAL A 100 -11.66 -16.24 -1.77
N TYR A 101 -11.08 -17.42 -1.82
CA TYR A 101 -11.78 -18.68 -1.94
C TYR A 101 -11.58 -19.48 -0.65
N GLY A 102 -12.70 -19.99 -0.09
CA GLY A 102 -12.69 -20.75 1.15
C GLY A 102 -13.04 -19.90 2.39
N ASN A 103 -12.57 -20.33 3.57
CA ASN A 103 -12.97 -19.77 4.86
C ASN A 103 -11.84 -18.93 5.52
N GLN A 104 -11.26 -18.00 4.76
CA GLN A 104 -10.24 -17.12 5.29
C GLN A 104 -10.83 -16.13 6.31
N GLN A 105 -10.10 -15.93 7.42
CA GLN A 105 -10.47 -14.97 8.44
C GLN A 105 -10.53 -13.55 7.85
N GLY A 106 -11.64 -12.85 8.08
CA GLY A 106 -11.84 -11.48 7.59
C GLY A 106 -12.31 -11.36 6.14
N GLY A 107 -12.33 -12.46 5.36
CA GLY A 107 -12.98 -12.47 4.05
C GLY A 107 -14.49 -12.29 4.19
N ARG A 108 -15.06 -11.24 3.59
CA ARG A 108 -16.50 -10.94 3.64
C ARG A 108 -17.07 -10.70 2.26
N VAL A 109 -18.35 -10.96 2.10
CA VAL A 109 -19.12 -10.54 0.93
C VAL A 109 -19.36 -9.04 1.07
N GLY A 110 -18.88 -8.27 0.11
CA GLY A 110 -19.03 -6.83 0.04
C GLY A 110 -19.07 -6.35 -1.41
N TYR A 111 -18.79 -5.06 -1.63
CA TYR A 111 -18.74 -4.50 -2.97
C TYR A 111 -17.50 -5.05 -3.71
N ASN A 112 -17.75 -6.00 -4.61
CA ASN A 112 -16.74 -6.60 -5.48
C ASN A 112 -17.28 -6.58 -6.92
N THR A 113 -16.77 -5.68 -7.74
CA THR A 113 -17.23 -5.49 -9.12
C THR A 113 -16.86 -6.64 -10.03
N SER A 114 -15.71 -7.27 -9.78
CA SER A 114 -15.19 -8.37 -10.60
C SER A 114 -15.88 -9.70 -10.30
N HIS A 115 -16.24 -9.94 -9.04
CA HIS A 115 -16.83 -11.22 -8.61
C HIS A 115 -17.95 -10.96 -7.58
N ARG A 116 -19.14 -10.57 -8.06
CA ARG A 116 -20.30 -10.30 -7.20
C ARG A 116 -20.66 -11.51 -6.33
N GLY A 117 -20.95 -11.26 -5.06
CA GLY A 117 -21.33 -12.30 -4.09
C GLY A 117 -20.20 -13.19 -3.58
N LYS A 118 -18.97 -13.02 -4.05
CA LYS A 118 -17.79 -13.71 -3.51
C LYS A 118 -17.21 -12.96 -2.32
N LYS A 119 -16.64 -13.73 -1.38
CA LYS A 119 -15.87 -13.15 -0.28
C LYS A 119 -14.60 -12.48 -0.83
N ALA A 120 -14.25 -11.34 -0.28
CA ALA A 120 -13.04 -10.60 -0.65
C ALA A 120 -12.40 -9.95 0.57
N TYR A 121 -11.13 -9.58 0.45
CA TYR A 121 -10.51 -8.51 1.24
C TYR A 121 -10.62 -7.20 0.47
N ARG A 122 -10.57 -6.08 1.20
CA ARG A 122 -10.53 -4.74 0.60
C ARG A 122 -9.36 -3.95 1.17
N PRO A 123 -8.12 -4.22 0.73
CA PRO A 123 -6.98 -3.43 1.14
C PRO A 123 -7.12 -1.97 0.70
N VAL A 124 -6.69 -1.07 1.57
CA VAL A 124 -6.45 0.34 1.25
C VAL A 124 -4.98 0.50 0.93
N LEU A 125 -4.68 1.15 -0.18
CA LEU A 125 -3.32 1.37 -0.66
C LEU A 125 -3.08 2.87 -0.89
N CYS A 126 -1.86 3.32 -0.59
CA CYS A 126 -1.40 4.68 -0.85
C CYS A 126 -0.13 4.65 -1.68
N PHE A 127 -0.10 5.44 -2.74
CA PHE A 127 1.04 5.57 -3.65
C PHE A 127 1.50 7.02 -3.75
N VAL A 128 2.80 7.21 -4.00
CA VAL A 128 3.39 8.49 -4.41
C VAL A 128 3.28 8.58 -5.93
N ASP A 129 2.54 9.57 -6.44
CA ASP A 129 2.25 9.67 -7.88
C ASP A 129 3.52 9.97 -8.71
N GLU A 130 4.42 10.81 -8.20
CA GLU A 130 5.64 11.22 -8.89
C GLU A 130 6.60 10.07 -9.17
N THR A 131 6.73 9.16 -8.22
CA THR A 131 7.68 8.02 -8.30
C THR A 131 6.96 6.69 -8.54
N ARG A 132 5.63 6.68 -8.48
CA ARG A 132 4.78 5.49 -8.53
C ARG A 132 5.10 4.45 -7.46
N GLU A 133 5.66 4.92 -6.35
CA GLU A 133 6.03 4.05 -5.24
C GLU A 133 4.83 3.76 -4.34
N TYR A 134 4.75 2.52 -3.89
CA TYR A 134 3.90 2.17 -2.76
C TYR A 134 4.42 2.84 -1.48
N LEU A 135 3.57 3.61 -0.82
CA LEU A 135 3.90 4.30 0.42
C LEU A 135 3.46 3.53 1.65
N LEU A 136 2.18 3.18 1.70
CA LEU A 136 1.51 2.59 2.85
C LEU A 136 0.31 1.78 2.38
N GLY A 137 -0.03 0.71 3.08
CA GLY A 137 -1.26 -0.03 2.86
C GLY A 137 -1.72 -0.77 4.10
N LYS A 138 -3.02 -1.06 4.15
CA LYS A 138 -3.65 -1.84 5.20
C LYS A 138 -4.56 -2.88 4.59
N LEU A 139 -4.31 -4.15 4.88
CA LEU A 139 -5.26 -5.21 4.57
C LEU A 139 -6.49 -5.05 5.47
N ARG A 140 -7.66 -4.97 4.85
CA ARG A 140 -8.95 -4.84 5.53
C ARG A 140 -9.86 -6.02 5.21
N LYS A 141 -10.88 -6.18 6.05
CA LYS A 141 -12.02 -7.06 5.75
C LYS A 141 -12.71 -6.59 4.46
N GLY A 142 -13.50 -7.47 3.86
CA GLY A 142 -14.18 -7.19 2.60
C GLY A 142 -15.38 -6.23 2.68
N ASP A 143 -15.64 -5.62 3.83
CA ASP A 143 -16.72 -4.64 4.04
C ASP A 143 -16.37 -3.25 3.50
N VAL A 144 -17.37 -2.38 3.45
CA VAL A 144 -17.22 -0.98 3.03
C VAL A 144 -16.27 -0.25 3.99
N LEU A 145 -15.46 0.65 3.45
CA LEU A 145 -14.61 1.53 4.24
C LEU A 145 -15.46 2.53 5.02
N ASP A 146 -15.31 2.56 6.34
CA ASP A 146 -15.96 3.56 7.17
C ASP A 146 -15.08 4.82 7.36
N GLY A 147 -15.69 5.88 7.90
CA GLY A 147 -15.03 7.17 8.08
C GLY A 147 -13.87 7.10 9.09
N GLU A 148 -14.01 6.35 10.18
CA GLU A 148 -12.99 6.22 11.21
C GLU A 148 -11.77 5.44 10.71
N GLU A 149 -12.00 4.35 9.98
CA GLU A 149 -10.92 3.57 9.37
C GLU A 149 -10.14 4.38 8.34
N SER A 150 -10.83 5.16 7.49
CA SER A 150 -10.21 6.02 6.50
C SER A 150 -9.39 7.14 7.15
N ALA A 151 -9.93 7.79 8.19
CA ALA A 151 -9.24 8.80 8.98
C ALA A 151 -7.99 8.25 9.68
N ALA A 152 -8.10 7.07 10.29
CA ALA A 152 -6.97 6.39 10.92
C ALA A 152 -5.87 6.03 9.91
N PHE A 153 -6.24 5.63 8.69
CA PHE A 153 -5.27 5.38 7.61
C PHE A 153 -4.57 6.66 7.16
N ILE A 154 -5.33 7.74 6.88
CA ILE A 154 -4.78 9.04 6.46
C ILE A 154 -3.81 9.59 7.51
N SER A 155 -4.14 9.47 8.78
CA SER A 155 -3.31 9.96 9.90
C SER A 155 -1.93 9.28 9.97
N GLN A 156 -1.80 8.04 9.50
CA GLN A 156 -0.53 7.30 9.49
C GLN A 156 0.41 7.75 8.36
N ILE A 157 -0.10 8.31 7.28
CA ILE A 157 0.66 8.65 6.07
C ILE A 157 1.87 9.53 6.40
N LYS A 158 1.69 10.54 7.25
CA LYS A 158 2.74 11.50 7.59
C LYS A 158 4.01 10.85 8.14
N GLY A 159 3.88 9.77 8.90
CA GLY A 159 5.01 9.03 9.48
C GLY A 159 5.83 8.22 8.46
N HIS A 160 5.38 8.12 7.22
CA HIS A 160 6.03 7.34 6.16
C HIS A 160 6.62 8.20 5.03
N LEU A 161 6.47 9.52 5.12
CA LEU A 161 6.93 10.46 4.10
C LEU A 161 8.45 10.69 4.21
N PRO A 162 9.17 10.84 3.07
CA PRO A 162 10.56 11.30 3.07
C PRO A 162 10.70 12.70 3.69
N GLY A 163 11.80 12.93 4.39
CA GLY A 163 12.04 14.17 5.15
C GLY A 163 12.08 15.45 4.32
N CYS A 164 12.38 15.34 3.02
CA CYS A 164 12.40 16.49 2.10
C CYS A 164 10.98 16.99 1.73
N VAL A 165 9.95 16.17 1.91
CA VAL A 165 8.54 16.50 1.54
C VAL A 165 7.99 17.54 2.54
N LYS A 166 7.49 18.66 2.02
CA LYS A 166 6.91 19.76 2.80
C LYS A 166 5.43 19.96 2.53
N LYS A 167 4.97 19.63 1.33
CA LYS A 167 3.57 19.77 0.92
C LYS A 167 3.05 18.47 0.33
N VAL A 168 1.86 18.07 0.72
CA VAL A 168 1.17 16.87 0.24
C VAL A 168 -0.17 17.28 -0.32
N VAL A 169 -0.51 16.74 -1.48
CA VAL A 169 -1.85 16.78 -2.06
C VAL A 169 -2.38 15.35 -2.09
N LEU A 170 -3.33 15.06 -1.24
CA LEU A 170 -3.98 13.76 -1.13
C LEU A 170 -5.12 13.66 -2.13
N ARG A 171 -5.13 12.62 -2.95
CA ARG A 171 -6.20 12.31 -3.90
C ARG A 171 -6.87 11.01 -3.49
N ALA A 172 -8.20 11.03 -3.45
CA ALA A 172 -8.99 9.86 -3.09
C ALA A 172 -10.30 9.82 -3.87
N ASP A 173 -10.85 8.65 -4.03
CA ASP A 173 -12.16 8.44 -4.62
C ASP A 173 -13.29 8.76 -3.64
N GLY A 174 -14.55 8.61 -4.08
CA GLY A 174 -15.75 8.91 -3.30
C GLY A 174 -15.94 7.98 -2.09
N GLU A 175 -15.24 6.85 -1.98
CA GLU A 175 -15.34 5.98 -0.82
C GLU A 175 -14.72 6.64 0.42
N PHE A 176 -13.72 7.50 0.22
CA PHE A 176 -13.09 8.30 1.28
C PHE A 176 -13.83 9.60 1.60
N PHE A 177 -14.95 9.87 0.95
CA PHE A 177 -15.71 11.09 1.19
C PHE A 177 -16.47 10.99 2.50
N SER A 178 -15.82 11.38 3.59
CA SER A 178 -16.38 11.46 4.95
C SER A 178 -15.80 12.67 5.69
N TRP A 179 -16.51 13.14 6.71
CA TRP A 179 -16.04 14.24 7.54
C TRP A 179 -14.76 13.88 8.29
N GLU A 180 -14.67 12.67 8.77
CA GLU A 180 -13.51 12.13 9.50
C GLU A 180 -12.26 12.14 8.61
N SER A 181 -12.38 11.74 7.34
CA SER A 181 -11.29 11.78 6.37
C SER A 181 -10.80 13.21 6.11
N VAL A 182 -11.73 14.16 5.94
CA VAL A 182 -11.42 15.58 5.74
C VAL A 182 -10.68 16.15 6.96
N LEU A 183 -11.18 15.86 8.16
CA LEU A 183 -10.54 16.30 9.41
C LEU A 183 -9.13 15.69 9.56
N ALA A 184 -8.96 14.40 9.26
CA ALA A 184 -7.67 13.73 9.34
C ALA A 184 -6.65 14.34 8.37
N ALA A 185 -7.04 14.59 7.11
CA ALA A 185 -6.20 15.24 6.12
C ALA A 185 -5.81 16.67 6.56
N THR A 186 -6.77 17.44 7.06
CA THR A 186 -6.54 18.81 7.56
C THR A 186 -5.58 18.80 8.76
N LYS A 187 -5.79 17.92 9.75
CA LYS A 187 -4.91 17.79 10.92
C LYS A 187 -3.48 17.35 10.53
N ALA A 188 -3.34 16.53 9.48
CA ALA A 188 -2.05 16.14 8.94
C ALA A 188 -1.33 17.28 8.18
N GLY A 189 -2.04 18.38 7.87
CA GLY A 189 -1.56 19.50 7.06
C GLY A 189 -1.53 19.20 5.56
N PHE A 190 -2.38 18.27 5.10
CA PHE A 190 -2.47 17.90 3.69
C PHE A 190 -3.51 18.77 2.97
N HIS A 191 -3.18 19.18 1.75
CA HIS A 191 -4.20 19.55 0.78
C HIS A 191 -4.84 18.26 0.26
N PHE A 192 -6.13 18.30 -0.08
CA PHE A 192 -6.81 17.09 -0.54
C PHE A 192 -7.78 17.35 -1.68
N ILE A 193 -8.00 16.35 -2.48
CA ILE A 193 -9.00 16.27 -3.55
C ILE A 193 -9.71 14.92 -3.37
N ILE A 194 -10.92 14.94 -2.87
CA ILE A 194 -11.75 13.76 -2.63
C ILE A 194 -12.98 13.84 -3.51
N ALA A 195 -13.25 12.79 -4.28
CA ALA A 195 -14.43 12.76 -5.14
C ALA A 195 -15.72 12.78 -4.30
N ASN A 196 -16.70 13.60 -4.71
CA ASN A 196 -17.99 13.62 -4.06
C ASN A 196 -18.85 12.43 -4.51
N LYS A 197 -19.47 11.72 -3.58
CA LYS A 197 -20.42 10.64 -3.87
C LYS A 197 -21.76 11.13 -4.45
N ARG A 198 -22.08 12.41 -4.29
CA ARG A 198 -23.36 12.98 -4.72
C ARG A 198 -23.32 13.29 -6.22
N ALA A 199 -24.32 12.78 -6.95
CA ALA A 199 -24.44 13.06 -8.38
C ALA A 199 -24.71 14.55 -8.68
N LYS A 200 -25.34 15.26 -7.74
CA LYS A 200 -25.60 16.71 -7.85
C LYS A 200 -24.96 17.43 -6.67
N PRO A 201 -24.03 18.36 -6.91
CA PRO A 201 -23.47 19.18 -5.85
C PRO A 201 -24.57 20.06 -5.25
N PRO A 202 -24.51 20.35 -3.93
CA PRO A 202 -25.53 21.17 -3.25
C PRO A 202 -25.44 22.67 -3.54
N PHE A 203 -24.66 23.07 -4.54
CA PHE A 203 -24.42 24.47 -4.89
C PHE A 203 -25.16 24.83 -6.15
N ASP A 204 -25.64 26.09 -6.21
CA ASP A 204 -26.23 26.63 -7.42
C ASP A 204 -25.22 26.58 -8.58
N PRO A 205 -25.62 26.03 -9.75
CA PRO A 205 -24.79 26.04 -10.94
C PRO A 205 -24.26 27.42 -11.33
N GLY A 206 -25.02 28.50 -11.05
CA GLY A 206 -24.60 29.87 -11.29
C GLY A 206 -23.43 30.36 -10.42
N SER A 207 -23.17 29.68 -9.31
CA SER A 207 -22.03 30.00 -8.43
C SER A 207 -20.69 29.41 -8.93
N TRP A 208 -20.71 28.59 -9.97
CA TRP A 208 -19.53 27.95 -10.52
C TRP A 208 -18.81 28.90 -11.47
N TYR A 209 -17.50 28.93 -11.38
CA TYR A 209 -16.67 29.63 -12.35
C TYR A 209 -15.65 28.67 -12.98
N GLN A 210 -15.38 28.86 -14.25
CA GLN A 210 -14.24 28.19 -14.89
C GLN A 210 -12.96 28.98 -14.56
N PRO A 211 -11.99 28.41 -13.86
CA PRO A 211 -10.72 29.09 -13.66
C PRO A 211 -10.10 29.35 -15.03
N ARG A 212 -9.68 30.61 -15.29
CA ARG A 212 -8.91 30.92 -16.51
C ARG A 212 -7.71 29.96 -16.58
N ARG A 213 -7.57 29.24 -17.70
CA ARG A 213 -6.36 28.46 -17.96
C ARG A 213 -5.18 29.42 -17.90
N ARG A 214 -4.36 29.31 -16.87
CA ARG A 214 -3.03 29.91 -16.94
C ARG A 214 -2.30 29.12 -18.01
N ASN A 215 -1.81 29.82 -19.05
CA ASN A 215 -0.90 29.22 -20.00
C ASN A 215 0.23 28.56 -19.20
N PRO A 216 0.63 27.31 -19.54
CA PRO A 216 1.82 26.73 -18.93
C PRO A 216 2.95 27.76 -19.16
N ILE A 217 3.61 28.14 -18.08
CA ILE A 217 4.80 28.98 -18.11
C ILE A 217 5.80 28.26 -18.99
N GLN A 218 6.17 28.92 -20.08
CA GLN A 218 7.29 28.51 -20.94
C GLN A 218 8.58 28.44 -20.13
#